data_6ebc5cd37cf454e49c274ab36bef4beb
#
_entry.id   6ebc5cd37cf454e49c274ab36bef4beb
#
_cell.length_a   1.000
_cell.length_b   1.000
_cell.length_c   1.000
_cell.angle_alpha   90.00
_cell.angle_beta   90.00
_cell.angle_gamma   90.00
#
_symmetry.space_group_name_H-M   'P 1'
#
loop_
_entity.id
_entity.type
_entity.pdbx_description
1 polymer ?
#
loop_
_entity_poly.entity_id
_entity_poly.type
_entity_poly.pdbx_seq_one_letter_code
_entity_poly.pdbx_strand_id
1 'polypeptide(L)' 'MPNQWSEKRERQYKKIKESELDRGRSQDRAEEIAAATVNKTRARKGETKSER' A
#
# COMPACT_ATOMS: atom_id res chain seq x y z
N MET A 1 8.00 -6.28 -5.76
CA MET A 1 7.30 -5.96 -4.53
C MET A 1 8.25 -5.67 -3.42
N PRO A 2 8.09 -4.58 -2.77
CA PRO A 2 9.01 -4.28 -1.66
C PRO A 2 8.87 -5.32 -0.58
N ASN A 3 9.97 -5.81 -0.15
CA ASN A 3 9.99 -6.82 0.88
C ASN A 3 9.96 -6.24 2.27
N GLN A 4 9.93 -4.93 2.35
CA GLN A 4 9.88 -4.27 3.64
C GLN A 4 8.50 -4.30 4.25
N TRP A 5 7.51 -4.64 3.45
CA TRP A 5 6.15 -4.67 3.91
C TRP A 5 5.88 -6.03 4.57
N SER A 6 5.20 -6.00 5.68
CA SER A 6 4.73 -7.23 6.29
C SER A 6 3.64 -7.83 5.41
N GLU A 7 3.34 -9.09 5.66
CA GLU A 7 2.29 -9.76 4.92
C GLU A 7 0.97 -9.00 5.02
N LYS A 8 0.70 -8.47 6.19
CA LYS A 8 -0.51 -7.72 6.40
C LYS A 8 -0.56 -6.49 5.50
N ARG A 9 0.57 -5.80 5.37
CA ARG A 9 0.62 -4.63 4.52
C ARG A 9 0.49 -5.01 3.06
N GLU A 10 1.06 -6.13 2.67
CA GLU A 10 0.93 -6.59 1.29
C GLU A 10 -0.52 -6.89 0.95
N ARG A 11 -1.24 -7.48 1.86
CA ARG A 11 -2.65 -7.75 1.63
C ARG A 11 -3.43 -6.46 1.49
N GLN A 12 -3.10 -5.49 2.31
CA GLN A 12 -3.75 -4.20 2.24
C GLN A 12 -3.49 -3.55 0.89
N TYR A 13 -2.25 -3.60 0.44
CA TYR A 13 -1.89 -3.03 -0.85
C TYR A 13 -2.71 -3.66 -1.97
N LYS A 14 -2.73 -4.98 -1.99
CA LYS A 14 -3.44 -5.70 -3.03
C LYS A 14 -4.92 -5.38 -3.02
N LYS A 15 -5.50 -5.32 -1.84
CA LYS A 15 -6.91 -5.04 -1.71
C LYS A 15 -7.26 -3.65 -2.22
N ILE A 16 -6.45 -2.68 -1.87
CA ILE A 16 -6.69 -1.31 -2.31
C ILE A 16 -6.49 -1.20 -3.81
N LYS A 17 -5.46 -1.85 -4.32
CA LYS A 17 -5.19 -1.82 -5.74
C LYS A 17 -6.38 -2.37 -6.53
N GLU A 18 -6.89 -3.51 -6.10
CA GLU A 18 -8.02 -4.12 -6.80
C GLU A 18 -9.26 -3.24 -6.70
N SER A 19 -9.45 -2.61 -5.57
CA SER A 19 -10.58 -1.73 -5.41
C SER A 19 -10.51 -0.56 -6.36
N GLU A 20 -9.33 0.00 -6.54
CA GLU A 20 -9.17 1.13 -7.46
C GLU A 20 -9.35 0.70 -8.90
N LEU A 21 -8.86 -0.47 -9.24
CA LEU A 21 -9.07 -1.00 -10.58
C LEU A 21 -10.56 -1.18 -10.86
N ASP A 22 -11.26 -1.65 -9.86
CA ASP A 22 -12.70 -1.87 -9.98
C ASP A 22 -13.44 -0.55 -10.22
N ARG A 23 -12.88 0.54 -9.76
CA ARG A 23 -13.46 1.85 -9.97
C ARG A 23 -13.14 2.42 -11.33
N GLY A 24 -12.36 1.72 -12.12
CA GLY A 24 -12.05 2.18 -13.45
C GLY A 24 -10.71 2.90 -13.57
N ARG A 25 -9.89 2.87 -12.57
CA ARG A 25 -8.58 3.50 -12.65
C ARG A 25 -7.61 2.59 -13.37
N SER A 26 -6.60 3.19 -13.99
CA SER A 26 -5.57 2.39 -14.66
C SER A 26 -4.74 1.67 -13.62
N GLN A 27 -4.02 0.65 -14.08
CA GLN A 27 -3.20 -0.13 -13.18
C GLN A 27 -2.13 0.72 -12.51
N ASP A 28 -1.47 1.58 -13.27
CA ASP A 28 -0.45 2.45 -12.71
C ASP A 28 -1.03 3.31 -11.60
N ARG A 29 -2.18 3.88 -11.86
CA ARG A 29 -2.81 4.75 -10.88
C ARG A 29 -3.23 3.96 -9.64
N ALA A 30 -3.79 2.78 -9.87
CA ALA A 30 -4.24 1.94 -8.76
C ALA A 30 -3.06 1.57 -7.87
N GLU A 31 -1.93 1.24 -8.47
CA GLU A 31 -0.75 0.89 -7.71
C GLU A 31 -0.23 2.08 -6.92
N GLU A 32 -0.24 3.24 -7.54
CA GLU A 32 0.22 4.45 -6.87
C GLU A 32 -0.63 4.75 -5.64
N ILE A 33 -1.93 4.67 -5.80
CA ILE A 33 -2.84 4.96 -4.69
C ILE A 33 -2.68 3.93 -3.59
N ALA A 34 -2.58 2.66 -3.97
CA ALA A 34 -2.43 1.60 -2.99
C ALA A 34 -1.14 1.75 -2.20
N ALA A 35 -0.05 2.03 -2.91
CA ALA A 35 1.24 2.19 -2.25
C ALA A 35 1.22 3.38 -1.29
N ALA A 36 0.65 4.48 -1.73
CA ALA A 36 0.57 5.66 -0.88
C ALA A 36 -0.23 5.38 0.38
N THR A 37 -1.34 4.66 0.23
CA THR A 37 -2.18 4.35 1.37
C THR A 37 -1.44 3.43 2.35
N VAL A 38 -0.76 2.42 1.83
CA VAL A 38 -0.02 1.51 2.69
C VAL A 38 1.08 2.25 3.44
N ASN A 39 1.82 3.09 2.73
CA ASN A 39 2.90 3.84 3.38
C ASN A 39 2.36 4.77 4.45
N LYS A 40 1.23 5.37 4.19
CA LYS A 40 0.61 6.24 5.17
C LYS A 40 0.21 5.45 6.42
N THR A 41 -0.34 4.26 6.22
CA THR A 41 -0.72 3.41 7.33
C THR A 41 0.51 3.00 8.15
N ARG A 42 1.58 2.64 7.45
CA ARG A 42 2.81 2.24 8.12
C ARG A 42 3.36 3.38 8.97
N ALA A 43 3.36 4.57 8.42
CA ALA A 43 3.86 5.72 9.16
C ALA A 43 3.00 5.99 10.39
N ARG A 44 1.69 5.90 10.22
CA ARG A 44 0.79 6.14 11.32
C ARG A 44 0.99 5.13 12.45
N LYS A 45 1.24 3.89 12.10
CA LYS A 45 1.43 2.85 13.10
C LYS A 45 2.87 2.74 13.57
N GLY A 46 3.73 3.56 13.05
CA GLY A 46 5.11 3.56 13.47
C GLY A 46 5.94 2.45 12.86
N GLU A 47 5.46 1.81 11.83
CA GLU A 47 6.18 0.69 11.23
C GLU A 47 7.40 1.14 10.45
N THR A 48 7.52 2.42 10.18
CA THR A 48 8.66 2.95 9.43
C THR A 48 9.65 3.67 10.33
N LYS A 49 9.54 3.53 11.62
CA LYS A 49 10.40 4.27 12.53
C LYS A 49 11.70 3.59 12.85
N SER A 50 11.89 2.42 12.34
CA SER A 50 13.07 1.65 12.72
C SER A 50 14.37 2.34 12.36
N GLU A 51 14.35 3.24 11.43
CA GLU A 51 15.56 3.92 11.01
C GLU A 51 15.98 5.03 11.96
N ARG A 52 15.24 5.25 13.00
CA ARG A 52 15.56 6.33 13.94
C ARG A 52 16.76 6.03 14.76
#